data_18d81d782daf44fbb0e4f0c265f5fadb
#
_entry.id   18d81d782daf44fbb0e4f0c265f5fadb
#
_cell.length_a   1.000
_cell.length_b   1.000
_cell.length_c   1.000
_cell.angle_alpha   90.00
_cell.angle_beta   90.00
_cell.angle_gamma   90.00
#
_symmetry.space_group_name_H-M   'P 1'
#
loop_
_entity.id
_entity.type
_entity.pdbx_description
1 polymer ?
#
loop_
_entity_poly.entity_id
_entity_poly.type
_entity_poly.pdbx_seq_one_letter_code
_entity_poly.pdbx_strand_id
1 'polypeptide(L)'
;MKYAVVSYWVGETGDTELWLYDTENEAIEALNRLWKQSYNLALEDEDFDEDNSYHEDYVAVVAWKDELYRYFKVVKQNEKEVII
;
A
#
# COMPACT_ATOMS: atom_id res chain seq x y z
N MET A 1 1.56 18.65 -5.23
CA MET A 1 1.39 17.48 -4.40
C MET A 1 2.74 16.83 -4.18
N LYS A 2 3.05 16.56 -2.93
CA LYS A 2 4.42 16.14 -2.57
C LYS A 2 4.51 14.67 -2.18
N TYR A 3 3.40 14.03 -1.91
CA TYR A 3 3.37 12.66 -1.41
C TYR A 3 2.32 11.85 -2.17
N ALA A 4 2.62 10.58 -2.34
CA ALA A 4 1.69 9.65 -2.96
C ALA A 4 1.58 8.39 -2.10
N VAL A 5 0.40 7.79 -2.11
CA VAL A 5 0.23 6.41 -1.65
C VAL A 5 0.09 5.57 -2.90
N VAL A 6 0.92 4.57 -3.02
CA VAL A 6 0.91 3.64 -4.16
C VAL A 6 0.51 2.26 -3.66
N SER A 7 -0.41 1.63 -4.35
CA SER A 7 -0.82 0.25 -4.06
C SER A 7 -0.59 -0.61 -5.29
N TYR A 8 0.02 -1.78 -5.09
CA TYR A 8 0.30 -2.70 -6.18
C TYR A 8 0.31 -4.15 -5.69
N TRP A 9 0.17 -5.04 -6.64
CA TRP A 9 0.13 -6.48 -6.38
C TRP A 9 1.45 -7.16 -6.74
N VAL A 10 1.82 -8.15 -5.95
CA VAL A 10 2.94 -9.05 -6.24
C VAL A 10 2.41 -10.48 -6.19
N GLY A 11 2.71 -11.27 -7.20
CA GLY A 11 2.26 -12.66 -7.30
C GLY A 11 1.13 -12.87 -8.29
N GLU A 12 0.44 -11.80 -8.66
CA GLU A 12 -0.54 -11.86 -9.74
C GLU A 12 -0.66 -10.50 -10.41
N THR A 13 -1.29 -10.47 -11.56
CA THR A 13 -1.54 -9.22 -12.29
C THR A 13 -2.73 -8.50 -11.66
N GLY A 14 -2.52 -7.27 -11.28
CA GLY A 14 -3.58 -6.42 -10.74
C GLY A 14 -3.29 -4.97 -11.04
N ASP A 15 -4.28 -4.12 -10.84
CA ASP A 15 -4.14 -2.69 -11.09
C ASP A 15 -3.25 -2.04 -10.03
N THR A 16 -2.36 -1.18 -10.49
CA THR A 16 -1.62 -0.29 -9.60
C THR A 16 -2.45 0.97 -9.40
N GLU A 17 -2.65 1.35 -8.15
CA GLU A 17 -3.42 2.53 -7.81
C GLU A 17 -2.50 3.57 -7.17
N LEU A 18 -2.82 4.84 -7.39
CA LEU A 18 -2.03 5.96 -6.90
C LEU A 18 -2.97 7.04 -6.37
N TRP A 19 -2.69 7.51 -5.16
CA TRP A 19 -3.41 8.62 -4.54
C TRP A 19 -2.41 9.71 -4.16
N LEU A 20 -2.74 10.97 -4.43
CA LEU A 20 -1.85 12.10 -4.21
C LEU A 20 -2.28 12.94 -3.02
N TYR A 21 -1.31 13.37 -2.22
CA TYR A 21 -1.56 14.16 -1.01
C TYR A 21 -0.55 15.29 -0.90
N ASP A 22 -0.93 16.36 -0.21
CA ASP A 22 -0.06 17.54 -0.05
C ASP A 22 0.90 17.39 1.12
N THR A 23 0.54 16.64 2.15
CA THR A 23 1.36 16.48 3.34
C THR A 23 1.65 15.02 3.63
N GLU A 24 2.76 14.79 4.34
CA GLU A 24 3.16 13.46 4.77
C GLU A 24 2.11 12.83 5.68
N ASN A 25 1.57 13.62 6.62
CA ASN A 25 0.56 13.10 7.55
C ASN A 25 -0.68 12.62 6.83
N GLU A 26 -1.14 13.36 5.82
CA GLU A 26 -2.28 12.93 5.01
C GLU A 26 -2.01 11.61 4.31
N ALA A 27 -0.80 11.46 3.77
CA ALA A 27 -0.41 10.23 3.08
C ALA A 27 -0.33 9.05 4.04
N ILE A 28 0.25 9.24 5.22
CA ILE A 28 0.35 8.19 6.25
C ILE A 28 -1.04 7.76 6.72
N GLU A 29 -1.93 8.71 6.98
CA GLU A 29 -3.30 8.41 7.37
C GLU A 29 -4.06 7.66 6.27
N ALA A 30 -3.86 8.08 5.02
CA ALA A 30 -4.47 7.42 3.88
C ALA A 30 -3.96 5.99 3.71
N LEU A 31 -2.65 5.77 3.86
CA LEU A 31 -2.08 4.44 3.79
C LEU A 31 -2.70 3.51 4.83
N ASN A 32 -2.83 3.99 6.06
CA ASN A 32 -3.44 3.21 7.14
C ASN A 32 -4.89 2.86 6.81
N ARG A 33 -5.67 3.82 6.34
CA ARG A 33 -7.08 3.61 5.99
C ARG A 33 -7.23 2.61 4.84
N LEU A 34 -6.44 2.77 3.79
CA LEU A 34 -6.50 1.90 2.62
C LEU A 34 -6.05 0.48 2.95
N TRP A 35 -4.98 0.34 3.70
CA TRP A 35 -4.51 -0.97 4.16
C TRP A 35 -5.57 -1.64 5.02
N LYS A 36 -6.15 -0.91 5.96
CA LYS A 36 -7.14 -1.46 6.88
C LYS A 36 -8.38 -1.98 6.16
N GLN A 37 -8.83 -1.27 5.13
CA GLN A 37 -9.94 -1.72 4.29
C GLN A 37 -9.61 -3.06 3.62
N SER A 38 -8.43 -3.16 3.03
CA SER A 38 -7.99 -4.40 2.39
C SER A 38 -7.79 -5.53 3.39
N TYR A 39 -7.22 -5.21 4.55
CA TYR A 39 -7.01 -6.17 5.63
C TYR A 39 -8.34 -6.77 6.11
N ASN A 40 -9.33 -5.92 6.35
CA ASN A 40 -10.63 -6.37 6.83
C ASN A 40 -11.33 -7.27 5.81
N LEU A 41 -11.21 -6.97 4.54
CA LEU A 41 -11.74 -7.83 3.49
C LEU A 41 -10.99 -9.16 3.43
N ALA A 42 -9.68 -9.12 3.58
CA ALA A 42 -8.84 -10.31 3.52
C ALA A 42 -9.10 -11.27 4.68
N LEU A 43 -9.52 -10.76 5.85
CA LEU A 43 -9.85 -11.62 7.00
C LEU A 43 -10.94 -12.65 6.70
N GLU A 44 -11.78 -12.37 5.72
CA GLU A 44 -12.85 -13.29 5.33
C GLU A 44 -12.36 -14.36 4.34
N ASP A 45 -11.13 -14.24 3.89
CA ASP A 45 -10.56 -15.14 2.91
C ASP A 45 -9.81 -16.28 3.60
N GLU A 46 -10.07 -17.52 3.21
CA GLU A 46 -9.41 -18.70 3.79
C GLU A 46 -7.90 -18.69 3.55
N ASP A 47 -7.45 -18.04 2.49
CA ASP A 47 -6.05 -17.99 2.12
C ASP A 47 -5.29 -16.82 2.74
N PHE A 48 -5.96 -16.03 3.57
CA PHE A 48 -5.33 -14.90 4.22
C PHE A 48 -4.18 -15.34 5.13
N ASP A 49 -3.05 -14.66 5.01
CA ASP A 49 -1.84 -14.93 5.77
C ASP A 49 -1.56 -13.77 6.72
N GLU A 50 -2.06 -13.89 7.94
CA GLU A 50 -1.88 -12.86 8.95
C GLU A 50 -0.42 -12.65 9.32
N ASP A 51 0.36 -13.74 9.38
CA ASP A 51 1.74 -13.68 9.84
C ASP A 51 2.64 -12.85 8.93
N ASN A 52 2.31 -12.80 7.65
CA ASN A 52 3.07 -12.01 6.66
C ASN A 52 2.42 -10.69 6.31
N SER A 53 1.33 -10.33 6.99
CA SER A 53 0.67 -9.04 6.81
C SER A 53 1.14 -8.09 7.91
N TYR A 54 1.44 -6.83 7.54
CA TYR A 54 1.91 -5.86 8.53
C TYR A 54 1.60 -4.43 8.08
N HIS A 55 1.72 -3.52 9.04
CA HIS A 55 1.49 -2.10 8.81
C HIS A 55 2.54 -1.27 9.53
N GLU A 56 3.20 -0.40 8.78
CA GLU A 56 4.11 0.61 9.27
C GLU A 56 3.72 1.97 8.66
N ASP A 57 4.37 3.06 9.09
CA ASP A 57 3.98 4.40 8.63
C ASP A 57 4.11 4.58 7.13
N TYR A 58 5.13 4.01 6.52
CA TYR A 58 5.45 4.23 5.11
C TYR A 58 5.22 3.01 4.22
N VAL A 59 4.97 1.87 4.81
CA VAL A 59 4.73 0.64 4.05
C VAL A 59 3.77 -0.25 4.81
N ALA A 60 2.85 -0.86 4.10
CA ALA A 60 1.93 -1.83 4.67
C ALA A 60 1.67 -2.93 3.66
N VAL A 61 1.38 -4.12 4.14
CA VAL A 61 1.22 -5.31 3.31
C VAL A 61 0.02 -6.11 3.78
N VAL A 62 -0.79 -6.54 2.83
CA VAL A 62 -1.78 -7.60 3.04
C VAL A 62 -1.28 -8.81 2.28
N ALA A 63 -1.11 -9.92 2.97
CA ALA A 63 -0.55 -11.14 2.39
C ALA A 63 -1.59 -12.25 2.35
N TRP A 64 -1.51 -13.07 1.32
CA TRP A 64 -2.26 -14.32 1.18
C TRP A 64 -1.27 -15.45 0.98
N LYS A 65 -1.74 -16.66 1.18
CA LYS A 65 -0.94 -17.84 0.85
C LYS A 65 -0.63 -17.86 -0.65
N ASP A 66 0.30 -18.71 -1.04
CA ASP A 66 0.75 -18.83 -2.44
C ASP A 66 1.52 -17.60 -2.95
N GLU A 67 2.16 -16.89 -2.03
CA GLU A 67 3.03 -15.75 -2.36
C GLU A 67 2.31 -14.62 -3.09
N LEU A 68 1.06 -14.37 -2.72
CA LEU A 68 0.28 -13.24 -3.21
C LEU A 68 0.31 -12.12 -2.18
N TYR A 69 0.71 -10.92 -2.60
CA TYR A 69 0.82 -9.77 -1.71
C TYR A 69 0.21 -8.53 -2.34
N ARG A 70 -0.38 -7.70 -1.51
CA ARG A 70 -0.76 -6.35 -1.90
C ARG A 70 0.01 -5.37 -1.04
N TYR A 71 0.80 -4.51 -1.69
CA TYR A 71 1.61 -3.51 -1.02
C TYR A 71 0.95 -2.15 -1.06
N PHE A 72 1.17 -1.39 0.00
CA PHE A 72 0.81 0.02 0.09
C PHE A 72 2.05 0.76 0.55
N LYS A 73 2.46 1.79 -0.17
CA LYS A 73 3.66 2.56 0.16
C LYS A 73 3.40 4.05 0.08
N VAL A 74 3.99 4.80 1.02
CA VAL A 74 4.06 6.25 0.92
C VAL A 74 5.34 6.60 0.18
N VAL A 75 5.21 7.35 -0.89
CA VAL A 75 6.32 7.79 -1.72
C VAL A 75 6.36 9.31 -1.71
N LYS A 76 7.51 9.87 -1.39
CA LYS A 76 7.71 11.31 -1.48
C LYS A 76 8.12 11.66 -2.90
N GLN A 77 7.40 12.60 -3.50
CA GLN A 77 7.79 13.16 -4.78
C GLN A 77 8.92 14.16 -4.57
N ASN A 78 10.00 13.97 -5.27
CA ASN A 78 11.13 14.88 -5.23
C ASN A 78 11.14 15.74 -6.48
N GLU A 79 10.77 17.00 -6.32
CA GLU A 79 10.71 17.95 -7.44
C GLU A 79 12.06 18.21 -8.09
N LYS A 80 13.15 17.87 -7.41
CA LYS A 80 14.50 18.03 -7.93
C LYS A 80 14.95 16.85 -8.78
N GLU A 81 14.22 15.78 -8.78
CA GLU A 81 14.53 14.67 -9.64
C GLU A 81 13.98 14.94 -11.02
N VAL A 82 14.78 15.60 -11.77
CA VAL A 82 14.48 15.71 -13.18
C VAL A 82 15.00 14.46 -13.83
N ILE A 83 14.11 13.60 -14.14
CA ILE A 83 14.46 12.40 -14.87
C ILE A 83 14.54 12.79 -16.33
N ILE A 84 15.69 12.71 -16.81
CA ILE A 84 15.96 13.05 -18.19
C ILE A 84 16.12 11.79 -19.00
#